data_450600f04a5ad6286babeb97734312c2
#
_entry.id   450600f04a5ad6286babeb97734312c2
#
_cell.length_a   1.000
_cell.length_b   1.000
_cell.length_c   1.000
_cell.angle_alpha   90.00
_cell.angle_beta   90.00
_cell.angle_gamma   90.00
#
_symmetry.space_group_name_H-M   'P 1'
#
loop_
_entity.id
_entity.type
_entity.pdbx_description
1 polymer ?
#
loop_
_entity_poly.entity_id
_entity_poly.type
_entity_poly.pdbx_seq_one_letter_code
_entity_poly.pdbx_strand_id
1 'polypeptide(L)'
;MWTVSSAYERARKAAERDADSRRRTADYLLEIYEGHLPGMSREEIGKILAESNQERLDAVPDLNKYPELRGVREIVDAEWRGHRDGAKLTAAQSAASCNGLFHLHRHISGGIGRETGCSSVFFPESDRGPILANNLDSAPGEPFGAPGWAALNEHLVMQAVASGIFGDELSPEIFPVPMDMLLGRYTRSTDEAVEMLERYNLFWGPCNAMVIDRDRQVAMIEKSACRIGVRRSPDGFGFVTEMTAEEPSMRAYLAETRAASLKARDLPEECSDTVHWRDADHRRELMQELLDEARKNPTLEGLRRIIQFRDPKRGKVCYNGEILTPGGPPCNFTLRTTIWLLREGRAMWWAKEGDKPSFENRKEDIEFKDVLLWD
;
A
#
# COMPACT_ATOMS: atom_id res chain seq x y z
N MET A 1 20.32 16.03 2.00
CA MET A 1 19.92 15.77 3.42
C MET A 1 18.59 16.46 3.66
N TRP A 2 17.59 15.73 4.12
CA TRP A 2 16.27 16.30 4.37
C TRP A 2 16.30 17.12 5.66
N THR A 3 15.95 18.39 5.53
CA THR A 3 15.73 19.27 6.68
C THR A 3 14.22 19.34 6.96
N VAL A 4 13.84 19.77 8.15
CA VAL A 4 12.44 20.04 8.52
C VAL A 4 11.77 20.95 7.48
N SER A 5 12.46 22.02 7.05
CA SER A 5 11.93 22.95 6.05
C SER A 5 11.75 22.29 4.66
N SER A 6 12.70 21.48 4.20
CA SER A 6 12.59 20.82 2.90
C SER A 6 11.51 19.74 2.89
N ALA A 7 11.32 19.05 4.01
CA ALA A 7 10.24 18.07 4.18
C ALA A 7 8.86 18.73 4.10
N TYR A 8 8.68 19.83 4.82
CA TYR A 8 7.45 20.62 4.77
C TYR A 8 7.12 21.11 3.35
N GLU A 9 8.08 21.79 2.70
CA GLU A 9 7.85 22.36 1.37
C GLU A 9 7.54 21.31 0.30
N ARG A 10 8.23 20.16 0.34
CA ARG A 10 7.96 19.07 -0.58
C ARG A 10 6.55 18.50 -0.36
N ALA A 11 6.18 18.22 0.89
CA ALA A 11 4.86 17.70 1.23
C ALA A 11 3.76 18.68 0.83
N ARG A 12 3.98 19.98 1.07
CA ARG A 12 3.06 21.05 0.67
C ARG A 12 2.85 21.09 -0.84
N LYS A 13 3.94 21.12 -1.62
CA LYS A 13 3.86 21.12 -3.09
C LYS A 13 3.23 19.85 -3.66
N ALA A 14 3.50 18.70 -3.05
CA ALA A 14 2.85 17.45 -3.44
C ALA A 14 1.34 17.50 -3.18
N ALA A 15 0.94 18.00 -2.02
CA ALA A 15 -0.47 18.10 -1.65
C ALA A 15 -1.23 19.17 -2.45
N GLU A 16 -0.58 20.25 -2.87
CA GLU A 16 -1.18 21.26 -3.75
C GLU A 16 -1.58 20.69 -5.11
N ARG A 17 -0.75 19.78 -5.67
CA ARG A 17 -1.00 19.17 -6.98
C ARG A 17 -2.25 18.29 -7.03
N ASP A 18 -2.60 17.64 -5.92
CA ASP A 18 -3.74 16.72 -5.82
C ASP A 18 -4.71 17.06 -4.68
N ALA A 19 -4.82 18.37 -4.35
CA ALA A 19 -5.54 18.86 -3.19
C ALA A 19 -7.01 18.40 -3.13
N ASP A 20 -7.71 18.38 -4.26
CA ASP A 20 -9.11 17.94 -4.32
C ASP A 20 -9.26 16.45 -4.01
N SER A 21 -8.34 15.63 -4.49
CA SER A 21 -8.33 14.20 -4.19
C SER A 21 -8.08 13.96 -2.69
N ARG A 22 -7.12 14.67 -2.10
CA ARG A 22 -6.80 14.54 -0.68
C ARG A 22 -7.96 14.96 0.21
N ARG A 23 -8.64 16.04 -0.14
CA ARG A 23 -9.86 16.46 0.59
C ARG A 23 -10.95 15.41 0.52
N ARG A 24 -11.25 14.86 -0.67
CA ARG A 24 -12.24 13.79 -0.81
C ARG A 24 -11.86 12.53 0.00
N THR A 25 -10.59 12.12 -0.02
CA THR A 25 -10.12 11.00 0.80
C THR A 25 -10.28 11.27 2.28
N ALA A 26 -9.94 12.48 2.75
CA ALA A 26 -10.10 12.87 4.14
C ALA A 26 -11.58 12.91 4.57
N ASP A 27 -12.46 13.41 3.71
CA ASP A 27 -13.91 13.42 3.95
C ASP A 27 -14.47 12.01 4.01
N TYR A 28 -14.07 11.14 3.08
CA TYR A 28 -14.45 9.73 3.09
C TYR A 28 -14.02 9.01 4.38
N LEU A 29 -12.79 9.25 4.85
CA LEU A 29 -12.33 8.70 6.11
C LEU A 29 -13.16 9.22 7.30
N LEU A 30 -13.50 10.50 7.32
CA LEU A 30 -14.37 11.05 8.34
C LEU A 30 -15.78 10.44 8.30
N GLU A 31 -16.37 10.24 7.12
CA GLU A 31 -17.66 9.56 6.96
C GLU A 31 -17.65 8.14 7.53
N ILE A 32 -16.54 7.41 7.33
CA ILE A 32 -16.37 6.09 7.95
C ILE A 32 -16.37 6.21 9.47
N TYR A 33 -15.64 7.16 10.04
CA TYR A 33 -15.62 7.38 11.48
C TYR A 33 -16.99 7.82 12.03
N GLU A 34 -17.72 8.69 11.32
CA GLU A 34 -19.10 9.06 11.66
C GLU A 34 -20.02 7.83 11.76
N GLY A 35 -19.88 6.89 10.84
CA GLY A 35 -20.60 5.62 10.86
C GLY A 35 -20.31 4.73 12.08
N HIS A 36 -19.10 4.84 12.65
CA HIS A 36 -18.69 4.06 13.82
C HIS A 36 -18.85 4.80 15.15
N LEU A 37 -18.99 6.11 15.12
CA LEU A 37 -19.14 6.99 16.30
C LEU A 37 -20.45 7.80 16.17
N PRO A 38 -21.61 7.13 16.15
CA PRO A 38 -22.89 7.79 15.89
C PRO A 38 -23.18 8.88 16.94
N GLY A 39 -23.59 10.04 16.47
CA GLY A 39 -23.92 11.19 17.31
C GLY A 39 -22.76 12.13 17.63
N MET A 40 -21.55 11.83 17.18
CA MET A 40 -20.41 12.74 17.29
C MET A 40 -20.30 13.62 16.05
N SER A 41 -19.94 14.87 16.25
CA SER A 41 -19.61 15.78 15.14
C SER A 41 -18.23 15.47 14.55
N ARG A 42 -17.99 15.88 13.30
CA ARG A 42 -16.67 15.76 12.65
C ARG A 42 -15.55 16.43 13.44
N GLU A 43 -15.86 17.52 14.14
CA GLU A 43 -14.90 18.22 14.98
C GLU A 43 -14.49 17.38 16.20
N GLU A 44 -15.45 16.76 16.89
CA GLU A 44 -15.21 15.86 18.02
C GLU A 44 -14.42 14.62 17.59
N ILE A 45 -14.81 14.00 16.47
CA ILE A 45 -14.07 12.89 15.87
C ILE A 45 -12.65 13.32 15.55
N GLY A 46 -12.46 14.46 14.89
CA GLY A 46 -11.16 15.01 14.57
C GLY A 46 -10.27 15.24 15.79
N LYS A 47 -10.85 15.66 16.91
CA LYS A 47 -10.13 15.84 18.17
C LYS A 47 -9.66 14.51 18.75
N ILE A 48 -10.53 13.51 18.81
CA ILE A 48 -10.16 12.14 19.26
C ILE A 48 -9.04 11.57 18.41
N LEU A 49 -9.13 11.73 17.09
CA LEU A 49 -8.10 11.25 16.16
C LEU A 49 -6.77 11.98 16.35
N ALA A 50 -6.81 13.28 16.58
CA ALA A 50 -5.60 14.09 16.84
C ALA A 50 -4.94 13.71 18.18
N GLU A 51 -5.73 13.51 19.23
CA GLU A 51 -5.24 13.05 20.54
C GLU A 51 -4.59 11.66 20.41
N SER A 52 -5.24 10.74 19.73
CA SER A 52 -4.70 9.41 19.46
C SER A 52 -3.42 9.43 18.60
N ASN A 53 -3.32 10.33 17.63
CA ASN A 53 -2.08 10.53 16.88
C ASN A 53 -0.96 11.00 17.79
N GLN A 54 -1.25 11.93 18.69
CA GLN A 54 -0.29 12.46 19.64
C GLN A 54 0.17 11.37 20.63
N GLU A 55 -0.76 10.61 21.21
CA GLU A 55 -0.44 9.51 22.10
C GLU A 55 0.49 8.49 21.45
N ARG A 56 0.29 8.21 20.17
CA ARG A 56 1.19 7.31 19.41
C ARG A 56 2.56 7.91 19.20
N LEU A 57 2.63 9.19 18.83
CA LEU A 57 3.92 9.87 18.70
C LEU A 57 4.67 9.89 20.03
N ASP A 58 3.95 9.97 21.15
CA ASP A 58 4.53 9.99 22.49
C ASP A 58 4.90 8.59 23.01
N ALA A 59 4.20 7.55 22.56
CA ALA A 59 4.50 6.15 22.86
C ALA A 59 5.68 5.58 22.06
N VAL A 60 6.20 6.34 21.07
CA VAL A 60 7.39 5.93 20.33
C VAL A 60 8.55 5.82 21.27
N PRO A 61 9.23 4.67 21.32
CA PRO A 61 10.47 4.54 22.07
C PRO A 61 11.40 5.66 21.66
N ASP A 62 12.14 6.20 22.62
CA ASP A 62 13.02 7.34 22.42
C ASP A 62 13.88 7.15 21.15
N LEU A 63 13.47 7.80 20.07
CA LEU A 63 14.14 7.74 18.76
C LEU A 63 15.59 8.21 18.87
N ASN A 64 15.96 8.91 19.96
CA ASN A 64 17.33 9.30 20.23
C ASN A 64 18.24 8.12 20.58
N LYS A 65 17.69 6.94 20.89
CA LYS A 65 18.50 5.70 21.00
C LYS A 65 19.13 5.32 19.67
N TYR A 66 18.58 5.81 18.57
CA TYR A 66 19.03 5.51 17.22
C TYR A 66 19.55 6.80 16.58
N PRO A 67 20.88 7.01 16.53
CA PRO A 67 21.48 8.24 16.00
C PRO A 67 21.00 8.60 14.59
N GLU A 68 20.72 7.59 13.78
CA GLU A 68 20.24 7.71 12.41
C GLU A 68 18.80 8.22 12.33
N LEU A 69 17.98 8.01 13.36
CA LEU A 69 16.58 8.45 13.43
C LEU A 69 16.41 9.78 14.17
N ARG A 70 17.52 10.40 14.60
CA ARG A 70 17.46 11.68 15.28
C ARG A 70 16.81 12.76 14.40
N GLY A 71 15.82 13.46 14.95
CA GLY A 71 15.08 14.49 14.23
C GLY A 71 13.99 13.95 13.25
N VAL A 72 13.73 12.65 13.24
CA VAL A 72 12.67 12.06 12.41
C VAL A 72 11.31 12.58 12.83
N ARG A 73 11.05 12.72 14.13
CA ARG A 73 9.77 13.22 14.66
C ARG A 73 9.43 14.61 14.10
N GLU A 74 10.39 15.53 14.14
CA GLU A 74 10.19 16.89 13.64
C GLU A 74 9.97 16.94 12.14
N ILE A 75 10.53 15.98 11.43
CA ILE A 75 10.34 15.87 9.98
C ILE A 75 8.99 15.30 9.63
N VAL A 76 8.54 14.25 10.33
CA VAL A 76 7.20 13.68 10.19
C VAL A 76 6.15 14.77 10.45
N ASP A 77 6.29 15.49 11.55
CA ASP A 77 5.40 16.60 11.88
C ASP A 77 5.41 17.70 10.80
N ALA A 78 6.57 18.03 10.27
CA ALA A 78 6.69 18.99 9.18
C ALA A 78 6.02 18.51 7.88
N GLU A 79 6.14 17.24 7.53
CA GLU A 79 5.46 16.67 6.37
C GLU A 79 3.93 16.67 6.55
N TRP A 80 3.43 16.27 7.70
CA TRP A 80 2.00 16.33 7.98
C TRP A 80 1.43 17.74 7.89
N ARG A 81 2.15 18.73 8.45
CA ARG A 81 1.79 20.13 8.29
C ARG A 81 1.82 20.57 6.83
N GLY A 82 2.84 20.18 6.09
CA GLY A 82 2.92 20.44 4.66
C GLY A 82 1.74 19.86 3.88
N HIS A 83 1.38 18.62 4.14
CA HIS A 83 0.21 18.00 3.51
C HIS A 83 -1.09 18.71 3.86
N ARG A 84 -1.29 19.05 5.13
CA ARG A 84 -2.46 19.81 5.59
C ARG A 84 -2.57 21.16 4.87
N ASP A 85 -1.49 21.90 4.87
CA ASP A 85 -1.47 23.27 4.34
C ASP A 85 -1.59 23.27 2.79
N GLY A 86 -0.92 22.35 2.12
CA GLY A 86 -0.98 22.21 0.66
C GLY A 86 -2.37 21.80 0.16
N ALA A 87 -3.00 20.83 0.79
CA ALA A 87 -4.36 20.42 0.44
C ALA A 87 -5.45 21.28 1.08
N LYS A 88 -5.10 22.24 1.97
CA LYS A 88 -6.01 23.07 2.74
C LYS A 88 -7.02 22.25 3.55
N LEU A 89 -6.53 21.22 4.24
CA LEU A 89 -7.35 20.36 5.08
C LEU A 89 -7.76 21.10 6.37
N THR A 90 -8.99 20.86 6.82
CA THR A 90 -9.40 21.21 8.17
C THR A 90 -8.63 20.39 9.21
N ALA A 91 -8.68 20.76 10.48
CA ALA A 91 -8.05 19.99 11.54
C ALA A 91 -8.57 18.54 11.59
N ALA A 92 -9.87 18.35 11.48
CA ALA A 92 -10.50 17.02 11.46
C ALA A 92 -10.05 16.17 10.24
N GLN A 93 -10.06 16.76 9.05
CA GLN A 93 -9.58 16.11 7.83
C GLN A 93 -8.10 15.73 7.93
N SER A 94 -7.27 16.62 8.48
CA SER A 94 -5.84 16.34 8.68
C SER A 94 -5.64 15.19 9.67
N ALA A 95 -6.36 15.22 10.80
CA ALA A 95 -6.28 14.14 11.79
C ALA A 95 -6.75 12.80 11.21
N ALA A 96 -7.82 12.78 10.45
CA ALA A 96 -8.31 11.56 9.78
C ALA A 96 -7.30 11.04 8.75
N SER A 97 -6.69 11.91 7.95
CA SER A 97 -5.68 11.52 6.95
C SER A 97 -4.40 10.97 7.58
N CYS A 98 -3.98 11.50 8.74
CA CYS A 98 -2.81 11.02 9.47
C CYS A 98 -3.07 9.69 10.19
N ASN A 99 -4.29 9.45 10.65
CA ASN A 99 -4.69 8.20 11.29
C ASN A 99 -5.04 7.11 10.29
N GLY A 100 -5.43 7.50 9.09
CA GLY A 100 -5.70 6.63 7.96
C GLY A 100 -6.33 5.30 8.35
N LEU A 101 -6.08 4.31 7.59
CA LEU A 101 -6.56 2.94 7.73
C LEU A 101 -6.33 2.28 9.11
N PHE A 102 -5.49 2.84 9.97
CA PHE A 102 -4.96 2.14 11.14
C PHE A 102 -5.90 2.07 12.34
N HIS A 103 -6.56 3.18 12.68
CA HIS A 103 -7.62 3.15 13.71
C HIS A 103 -8.85 2.43 13.22
N LEU A 104 -9.13 2.57 11.93
CA LEU A 104 -10.22 1.84 11.31
C LEU A 104 -10.08 0.34 11.57
N HIS A 105 -8.91 -0.24 11.33
CA HIS A 105 -8.66 -1.66 11.57
C HIS A 105 -8.76 -2.05 13.04
N ARG A 106 -8.36 -1.20 13.97
CA ARG A 106 -8.40 -1.51 15.40
C ARG A 106 -9.80 -1.41 16.02
N HIS A 107 -10.64 -0.50 15.55
CA HIS A 107 -11.97 -0.23 16.11
C HIS A 107 -13.11 -0.81 15.28
N ILE A 108 -12.92 -1.00 13.98
CA ILE A 108 -13.93 -1.54 13.08
C ILE A 108 -13.78 -3.04 12.93
N SER A 109 -12.60 -3.55 13.06
CA SER A 109 -12.35 -4.96 12.88
C SER A 109 -12.47 -5.73 14.19
N GLY A 110 -13.66 -5.92 14.62
CA GLY A 110 -13.95 -7.25 15.12
C GLY A 110 -13.71 -8.29 14.02
N GLY A 111 -13.07 -7.96 12.91
CA GLY A 111 -12.84 -8.85 11.82
C GLY A 111 -12.18 -8.15 10.66
N ILE A 112 -11.18 -8.74 10.19
CA ILE A 112 -10.56 -8.71 8.88
C ILE A 112 -11.08 -7.59 8.00
N GLY A 113 -10.13 -6.73 7.65
CA GLY A 113 -10.36 -5.55 6.87
C GLY A 113 -11.25 -5.81 5.67
N ARG A 114 -12.07 -4.85 5.39
CA ARG A 114 -12.79 -4.82 4.13
C ARG A 114 -11.79 -5.07 3.01
N GLU A 115 -12.18 -5.91 2.14
CA GLU A 115 -11.68 -6.36 0.88
C GLU A 115 -10.96 -5.27 0.08
N THR A 116 -9.78 -4.88 0.50
CA THR A 116 -8.88 -4.07 -0.30
C THR A 116 -7.79 -4.99 -0.79
N GLY A 117 -7.80 -5.27 -2.07
CA GLY A 117 -6.78 -6.03 -2.71
C GLY A 117 -5.84 -5.13 -3.49
N CYS A 118 -4.63 -5.54 -3.59
CA CYS A 118 -3.69 -4.91 -4.50
C CYS A 118 -2.80 -6.01 -5.10
N SER A 119 -2.20 -5.70 -6.22
CA SER A 119 -1.15 -6.52 -6.79
C SER A 119 -0.11 -5.66 -7.47
N SER A 120 1.14 -6.08 -7.39
CA SER A 120 2.24 -5.40 -8.06
C SER A 120 3.13 -6.40 -8.75
N VAL A 121 3.69 -6.03 -9.90
CA VAL A 121 4.62 -6.84 -10.68
C VAL A 121 5.73 -5.96 -11.23
N PHE A 122 6.95 -6.48 -11.22
CA PHE A 122 8.14 -5.78 -11.69
C PHE A 122 8.91 -6.61 -12.72
N PHE A 123 9.34 -5.96 -13.79
CA PHE A 123 10.29 -6.47 -14.76
C PHE A 123 11.57 -5.64 -14.67
N PRO A 124 12.73 -6.25 -14.40
CA PRO A 124 14.01 -5.54 -14.34
C PRO A 124 14.46 -5.04 -15.71
N GLU A 125 14.00 -5.69 -16.77
CA GLU A 125 14.25 -5.35 -18.16
C GLU A 125 12.97 -5.51 -18.99
N SER A 126 12.81 -4.65 -19.97
CA SER A 126 11.79 -4.74 -21.01
C SER A 126 12.21 -3.92 -22.23
N ASP A 127 11.36 -3.90 -23.25
CA ASP A 127 11.48 -2.96 -24.38
C ASP A 127 11.48 -1.47 -23.99
N ARG A 128 11.08 -1.15 -22.72
CA ARG A 128 11.06 0.20 -22.16
C ARG A 128 12.00 0.37 -20.93
N GLY A 129 12.93 -0.59 -20.73
CA GLY A 129 13.76 -0.66 -19.53
C GLY A 129 13.03 -1.27 -18.34
N PRO A 130 13.44 -0.95 -17.08
CA PRO A 130 12.77 -1.45 -15.89
C PRO A 130 11.36 -0.84 -15.77
N ILE A 131 10.38 -1.70 -15.53
CA ILE A 131 8.96 -1.32 -15.41
C ILE A 131 8.31 -1.99 -14.21
N LEU A 132 7.49 -1.20 -13.50
CA LEU A 132 6.72 -1.64 -12.34
C LEU A 132 5.24 -1.38 -12.59
N ALA A 133 4.38 -2.36 -12.34
CA ALA A 133 2.93 -2.16 -12.40
C ALA A 133 2.28 -2.42 -11.05
N ASN A 134 1.17 -1.73 -10.82
CA ASN A 134 0.36 -1.88 -9.62
C ASN A 134 -1.12 -1.77 -9.95
N ASN A 135 -1.93 -2.67 -9.37
CA ASN A 135 -3.36 -2.51 -9.21
C ASN A 135 -3.67 -2.09 -7.79
N LEU A 136 -4.51 -1.09 -7.68
CA LEU A 136 -5.17 -0.70 -6.45
C LEU A 136 -6.59 -1.22 -6.50
N ASP A 137 -6.87 -2.27 -5.74
CA ASP A 137 -8.19 -2.89 -5.67
C ASP A 137 -8.87 -2.46 -4.36
N SER A 138 -10.14 -2.09 -4.43
CA SER A 138 -10.90 -1.72 -3.24
C SER A 138 -12.42 -1.70 -3.50
N ALA A 139 -13.18 -1.34 -2.48
CA ALA A 139 -14.63 -1.18 -2.57
C ALA A 139 -15.03 -0.03 -3.51
N PRO A 140 -16.21 -0.08 -4.13
CA PRO A 140 -16.66 0.99 -5.00
C PRO A 140 -16.87 2.29 -4.21
N GLY A 141 -16.53 3.41 -4.85
CA GLY A 141 -16.75 4.75 -4.27
C GLY A 141 -15.59 5.31 -3.45
N GLU A 142 -14.55 4.54 -3.20
CA GLU A 142 -13.36 5.09 -2.57
C GLU A 142 -12.68 6.15 -3.46
N PRO A 143 -12.39 7.35 -2.93
CA PRO A 143 -11.83 8.45 -3.70
C PRO A 143 -10.31 8.31 -3.83
N PHE A 144 -9.84 7.53 -4.80
CA PHE A 144 -8.41 7.45 -5.09
C PHE A 144 -8.01 8.46 -6.17
N GLY A 145 -7.02 9.27 -5.82
CA GLY A 145 -6.43 10.24 -6.74
C GLY A 145 -5.46 9.63 -7.75
N ALA A 146 -4.74 10.52 -8.41
CA ALA A 146 -3.67 10.13 -9.31
C ALA A 146 -2.60 9.28 -8.58
N PRO A 147 -1.89 8.39 -9.29
CA PRO A 147 -0.82 7.59 -8.71
C PRO A 147 0.24 8.48 -8.06
N GLY A 148 0.57 8.21 -6.83
CA GLY A 148 1.39 9.10 -6.05
C GLY A 148 2.68 8.51 -5.51
N TRP A 149 2.96 7.19 -5.59
CA TRP A 149 4.15 6.77 -4.85
C TRP A 149 4.57 5.31 -4.94
N ALA A 150 5.10 4.99 -6.12
CA ALA A 150 6.02 3.89 -6.22
C ALA A 150 7.47 4.34 -5.89
N ALA A 151 7.74 5.65 -5.92
CA ALA A 151 9.10 6.17 -5.75
C ALA A 151 9.33 6.71 -4.35
N LEU A 152 10.36 6.21 -3.69
CA LEU A 152 10.80 6.69 -2.40
C LEU A 152 11.88 7.76 -2.51
N ASN A 153 12.86 7.54 -3.37
CA ASN A 153 13.96 8.45 -3.62
C ASN A 153 14.63 8.15 -4.98
N GLU A 154 15.74 8.83 -5.28
CA GLU A 154 16.51 8.63 -6.51
C GLU A 154 17.18 7.24 -6.65
N HIS A 155 17.19 6.44 -5.58
CA HIS A 155 17.86 5.14 -5.54
C HIS A 155 16.89 3.96 -5.44
N LEU A 156 15.71 4.17 -4.85
CA LEU A 156 14.78 3.14 -4.48
C LEU A 156 13.37 3.45 -4.93
N VAL A 157 12.68 2.41 -5.34
CA VAL A 157 11.24 2.36 -5.53
C VAL A 157 10.66 1.33 -4.59
N MET A 158 9.60 1.68 -3.89
CA MET A 158 8.80 0.74 -3.12
C MET A 158 7.35 0.79 -3.56
N GLN A 159 6.78 -0.37 -3.79
CA GLN A 159 5.35 -0.54 -4.00
C GLN A 159 4.79 -1.49 -2.96
N ALA A 160 3.98 -0.96 -2.07
CA ALA A 160 3.23 -1.77 -1.11
C ALA A 160 1.86 -2.13 -1.67
N VAL A 161 1.40 -3.31 -1.32
CA VAL A 161 0.01 -3.74 -1.46
C VAL A 161 -0.60 -3.77 -0.07
N ALA A 162 -1.73 -3.12 0.10
CA ALA A 162 -2.46 -3.14 1.35
C ALA A 162 -2.93 -4.57 1.68
N SER A 163 -3.32 -4.80 2.92
CA SER A 163 -3.80 -6.11 3.37
C SER A 163 -2.73 -7.22 3.30
N GLY A 164 -1.71 -7.08 4.12
CA GLY A 164 -0.74 -8.14 4.36
C GLY A 164 -1.28 -9.24 5.29
N ILE A 165 -0.43 -9.81 6.10
CA ILE A 165 -0.77 -10.88 7.02
C ILE A 165 -1.25 -10.29 8.34
N PHE A 166 -2.55 -10.41 8.60
CA PHE A 166 -3.17 -10.01 9.86
C PHE A 166 -3.15 -11.16 10.86
N GLY A 167 -3.03 -10.87 12.13
CA GLY A 167 -3.08 -11.87 13.20
C GLY A 167 -2.33 -11.47 14.46
N ASP A 168 -1.35 -10.59 14.34
CA ASP A 168 -0.64 -10.06 15.48
C ASP A 168 -1.43 -8.88 16.09
N GLU A 169 -1.42 -8.79 17.41
CA GLU A 169 -1.77 -7.54 18.07
C GLU A 169 -0.77 -6.45 17.67
N LEU A 170 -1.28 -5.24 17.52
CA LEU A 170 -0.42 -4.10 17.27
C LEU A 170 0.48 -3.87 18.49
N SER A 171 1.76 -4.18 18.34
CA SER A 171 2.75 -3.87 19.36
C SER A 171 2.83 -2.36 19.58
N PRO A 172 2.88 -1.88 20.83
CA PRO A 172 3.18 -0.48 21.11
C PRO A 172 4.59 -0.06 20.63
N GLU A 173 5.43 -1.03 20.29
CA GLU A 173 6.77 -0.78 19.74
C GLU A 173 6.78 -0.51 18.24
N ILE A 174 5.62 -0.53 17.57
CA ILE A 174 5.53 -0.14 16.16
C ILE A 174 5.78 1.35 16.04
N PHE A 175 6.80 1.69 15.29
CA PHE A 175 7.13 3.08 14.97
C PHE A 175 5.95 3.74 14.22
N PRO A 176 5.40 4.86 14.68
CA PRO A 176 4.31 5.56 14.02
C PRO A 176 4.79 6.36 12.80
N VAL A 177 5.97 6.09 12.29
CA VAL A 177 6.51 6.75 11.11
C VAL A 177 6.24 5.87 9.90
N PRO A 178 5.65 6.40 8.84
CA PRO A 178 5.41 5.65 7.63
C PRO A 178 6.68 4.98 7.10
N MET A 179 6.57 3.70 6.79
CA MET A 179 7.69 2.87 6.31
C MET A 179 8.36 3.49 5.08
N ASP A 180 7.56 3.97 4.13
CA ASP A 180 8.00 4.62 2.91
C ASP A 180 8.86 5.87 3.19
N MET A 181 8.49 6.65 4.19
CA MET A 181 9.25 7.83 4.60
C MET A 181 10.63 7.47 5.14
N LEU A 182 10.73 6.48 6.02
CA LEU A 182 12.01 6.07 6.59
C LEU A 182 12.91 5.42 5.55
N LEU A 183 12.39 4.49 4.77
CA LEU A 183 13.14 3.86 3.71
C LEU A 183 13.61 4.90 2.68
N GLY A 184 12.71 5.75 2.21
CA GLY A 184 13.02 6.79 1.23
C GLY A 184 14.06 7.81 1.70
N ARG A 185 14.24 7.95 3.00
CA ARG A 185 15.19 8.90 3.58
C ARG A 185 16.56 8.33 3.87
N TYR A 186 16.61 7.10 4.36
CA TYR A 186 17.80 6.53 4.96
C TYR A 186 18.41 5.39 4.16
N THR A 187 17.72 4.89 3.13
CA THR A 187 18.19 3.75 2.37
C THR A 187 18.47 4.09 0.92
N ARG A 188 19.46 3.43 0.33
CA ARG A 188 19.91 3.60 -1.05
C ARG A 188 19.94 2.30 -1.82
N SER A 189 19.80 1.18 -1.14
CA SER A 189 19.78 -0.14 -1.73
C SER A 189 18.68 -0.98 -1.12
N THR A 190 18.31 -2.04 -1.81
CA THR A 190 17.37 -3.03 -1.32
C THR A 190 17.85 -3.69 -0.03
N ASP A 191 19.17 -3.91 0.11
CA ASP A 191 19.76 -4.48 1.33
C ASP A 191 19.61 -3.55 2.54
N GLU A 192 19.91 -2.27 2.38
CA GLU A 192 19.72 -1.27 3.42
C GLU A 192 18.23 -1.15 3.82
N ALA A 193 17.32 -1.24 2.85
CA ALA A 193 15.90 -1.20 3.12
C ALA A 193 15.42 -2.42 3.92
N VAL A 194 15.89 -3.61 3.56
CA VAL A 194 15.59 -4.84 4.30
C VAL A 194 16.16 -4.79 5.70
N GLU A 195 17.42 -4.41 5.87
CA GLU A 195 18.05 -4.27 7.20
C GLU A 195 17.27 -3.30 8.09
N MET A 196 16.82 -2.18 7.52
CA MET A 196 16.00 -1.21 8.26
C MET A 196 14.66 -1.79 8.67
N LEU A 197 13.98 -2.52 7.79
CA LEU A 197 12.72 -3.16 8.09
C LEU A 197 12.84 -4.27 9.15
N GLU A 198 13.92 -5.05 9.12
CA GLU A 198 14.19 -6.09 10.12
C GLU A 198 14.60 -5.49 11.47
N ARG A 199 15.33 -4.38 11.44
CA ARG A 199 15.82 -3.70 12.65
C ARG A 199 14.74 -2.91 13.38
N TYR A 200 13.86 -2.28 12.63
CA TYR A 200 12.78 -1.46 13.15
C TYR A 200 11.44 -2.04 12.75
N ASN A 201 10.56 -2.29 13.70
CA ASN A 201 9.20 -2.63 13.39
C ASN A 201 8.47 -1.37 12.90
N LEU A 202 8.72 -1.04 11.63
CA LEU A 202 8.21 0.18 11.04
C LEU A 202 6.72 0.10 10.82
N PHE A 203 6.08 1.21 11.13
CA PHE A 203 4.68 1.39 10.93
C PHE A 203 4.33 1.46 9.43
N TRP A 204 3.83 0.46 8.96
CA TRP A 204 2.65 0.32 8.11
C TRP A 204 2.01 -0.97 8.55
N GLY A 205 0.71 -1.00 8.70
CA GLY A 205 0.04 -2.22 9.09
C GLY A 205 0.54 -3.44 8.32
N PRO A 206 -0.03 -4.59 8.50
CA PRO A 206 0.30 -5.75 7.70
C PRO A 206 0.24 -5.38 6.22
N CYS A 207 1.34 -5.57 5.50
CA CYS A 207 1.41 -5.30 4.07
C CYS A 207 2.40 -6.26 3.40
N ASN A 208 2.13 -6.57 2.15
CA ASN A 208 3.15 -7.10 1.27
C ASN A 208 3.72 -5.94 0.46
N ALA A 209 5.00 -5.92 0.24
CA ALA A 209 5.65 -4.85 -0.49
C ALA A 209 6.76 -5.39 -1.39
N MET A 210 7.10 -4.62 -2.38
CA MET A 210 8.26 -4.87 -3.23
C MET A 210 9.16 -3.64 -3.16
N VAL A 211 10.42 -3.85 -2.80
CA VAL A 211 11.47 -2.83 -2.79
C VAL A 211 12.42 -3.15 -3.92
N ILE A 212 12.72 -2.15 -4.72
CA ILE A 212 13.54 -2.27 -5.93
C ILE A 212 14.57 -1.14 -5.90
N ASP A 213 15.84 -1.43 -6.13
CA ASP A 213 16.88 -0.42 -6.26
C ASP A 213 17.33 -0.21 -7.71
N ARG A 214 18.19 0.80 -7.92
CA ARG A 214 18.74 1.15 -9.24
C ARG A 214 19.55 0.01 -9.87
N ASP A 215 20.15 -0.86 -9.07
CA ASP A 215 20.85 -2.06 -9.53
C ASP A 215 19.90 -3.20 -9.89
N ARG A 216 18.55 -2.91 -9.86
CA ARG A 216 17.48 -3.83 -10.20
C ARG A 216 17.41 -5.04 -9.24
N GLN A 217 17.96 -4.88 -8.04
CA GLN A 217 17.77 -5.86 -6.99
C GLN A 217 16.34 -5.73 -6.44
N VAL A 218 15.70 -6.86 -6.22
CA VAL A 218 14.31 -6.90 -5.75
C VAL A 218 14.21 -7.70 -4.46
N ALA A 219 13.61 -7.08 -3.47
CA ALA A 219 13.13 -7.77 -2.27
C ALA A 219 11.61 -7.70 -2.20
N MET A 220 10.99 -8.85 -2.06
CA MET A 220 9.56 -8.98 -1.77
C MET A 220 9.41 -9.16 -0.27
N ILE A 221 8.72 -8.22 0.36
CA ILE A 221 8.53 -8.13 1.79
C ILE A 221 7.13 -8.64 2.11
N GLU A 222 7.05 -9.58 3.02
CA GLU A 222 5.80 -10.12 3.57
C GLU A 222 5.74 -9.77 5.04
N LYS A 223 4.86 -8.84 5.40
CA LYS A 223 4.85 -8.25 6.74
C LYS A 223 3.49 -8.41 7.41
N SER A 224 3.51 -8.97 8.64
CA SER A 224 2.45 -8.77 9.63
C SER A 224 2.75 -7.54 10.50
N ALA A 225 1.96 -7.31 11.54
CA ALA A 225 2.27 -6.24 12.50
C ALA A 225 3.64 -6.42 13.17
N CYS A 226 4.01 -7.66 13.54
CA CYS A 226 5.19 -7.96 14.34
C CYS A 226 6.24 -8.83 13.63
N ARG A 227 5.91 -9.42 12.48
CA ARG A 227 6.79 -10.36 11.76
C ARG A 227 7.09 -9.85 10.37
N ILE A 228 8.24 -10.23 9.87
CA ILE A 228 8.68 -9.91 8.52
C ILE A 228 9.32 -11.15 7.88
N GLY A 229 8.93 -11.42 6.66
CA GLY A 229 9.59 -12.36 5.77
C GLY A 229 10.10 -11.65 4.53
N VAL A 230 11.26 -12.06 4.05
CA VAL A 230 11.90 -11.42 2.91
C VAL A 230 12.25 -12.47 1.88
N ARG A 231 11.79 -12.27 0.66
CA ARG A 231 12.18 -13.08 -0.51
C ARG A 231 13.01 -12.24 -1.47
N ARG A 232 14.03 -12.84 -2.04
CA ARG A 232 14.87 -12.23 -3.08
C ARG A 232 14.59 -12.89 -4.42
N SER A 233 14.65 -12.11 -5.48
CA SER A 233 14.55 -12.62 -6.85
C SER A 233 15.93 -12.67 -7.49
N PRO A 234 16.44 -13.86 -7.86
CA PRO A 234 17.77 -13.98 -8.47
C PRO A 234 17.88 -13.34 -9.85
N ASP A 235 16.77 -13.28 -10.57
CA ASP A 235 16.70 -12.72 -11.92
C ASP A 235 16.07 -11.31 -11.96
N GLY A 236 15.75 -10.74 -10.78
CA GLY A 236 15.16 -9.43 -10.63
C GLY A 236 13.67 -9.32 -10.94
N PHE A 237 13.02 -10.36 -11.49
CA PHE A 237 11.56 -10.34 -11.66
C PHE A 237 10.86 -10.59 -10.34
N GLY A 238 9.79 -9.86 -10.07
CA GLY A 238 9.06 -10.03 -8.82
C GLY A 238 7.59 -9.64 -8.93
N PHE A 239 6.80 -10.20 -8.03
CA PHE A 239 5.44 -9.75 -7.80
C PHE A 239 5.06 -9.89 -6.33
N VAL A 240 4.07 -9.13 -5.91
CA VAL A 240 3.42 -9.25 -4.60
C VAL A 240 1.91 -9.10 -4.77
N THR A 241 1.17 -9.85 -3.98
CA THR A 241 -0.28 -9.78 -3.89
C THR A 241 -0.71 -9.65 -2.44
N GLU A 242 -1.93 -9.20 -2.22
CA GLU A 242 -2.50 -9.09 -0.89
C GLU A 242 -2.68 -10.45 -0.22
N MET A 243 -2.68 -10.44 1.11
CA MET A 243 -3.07 -11.55 2.01
C MET A 243 -2.46 -12.91 1.67
N THR A 244 -1.31 -12.92 1.01
CA THR A 244 -0.58 -14.14 0.64
C THR A 244 0.82 -14.11 1.23
N ALA A 245 1.42 -15.28 1.39
CA ALA A 245 2.80 -15.43 1.80
C ALA A 245 3.46 -16.58 1.04
N GLU A 246 4.71 -16.40 0.67
CA GLU A 246 5.53 -17.42 0.01
C GLU A 246 6.82 -17.72 0.77
N GLU A 247 7.27 -16.77 1.61
CA GLU A 247 8.34 -17.05 2.55
C GLU A 247 7.85 -18.13 3.54
N PRO A 248 8.60 -19.23 3.77
CA PRO A 248 8.08 -20.40 4.49
C PRO A 248 7.55 -20.11 5.90
N SER A 249 8.22 -19.25 6.67
CA SER A 249 7.78 -18.91 8.03
C SER A 249 6.52 -18.03 8.01
N MET A 250 6.43 -17.10 7.06
CA MET A 250 5.27 -16.24 6.90
C MET A 250 4.07 -17.02 6.34
N ARG A 251 4.30 -18.01 5.49
CA ARG A 251 3.24 -18.91 5.01
C ARG A 251 2.64 -19.74 6.15
N ALA A 252 3.49 -20.31 7.00
CA ALA A 252 3.02 -21.05 8.18
C ALA A 252 2.21 -20.12 9.11
N TYR A 253 2.74 -18.95 9.40
CA TYR A 253 2.07 -17.95 10.21
C TYR A 253 0.73 -17.50 9.63
N LEU A 254 0.64 -17.25 8.32
CA LEU A 254 -0.61 -16.91 7.64
C LEU A 254 -1.66 -18.03 7.79
N ALA A 255 -1.28 -19.28 7.64
CA ALA A 255 -2.20 -20.42 7.83
C ALA A 255 -2.72 -20.50 9.27
N GLU A 256 -1.85 -20.32 10.27
CA GLU A 256 -2.23 -20.29 11.69
C GLU A 256 -3.20 -19.13 11.98
N THR A 257 -2.92 -17.93 11.45
CA THR A 257 -3.76 -16.75 11.71
C THR A 257 -5.12 -16.84 11.04
N ARG A 258 -5.20 -17.38 9.82
CA ARG A 258 -6.48 -17.67 9.15
C ARG A 258 -7.33 -18.66 9.99
N ALA A 259 -6.75 -19.76 10.44
CA ALA A 259 -7.45 -20.74 11.28
C ALA A 259 -7.88 -20.14 12.62
N ALA A 260 -7.01 -19.39 13.29
CA ALA A 260 -7.30 -18.73 14.54
C ALA A 260 -8.43 -17.69 14.40
N SER A 261 -8.45 -16.95 13.31
CA SER A 261 -9.48 -15.96 13.01
C SER A 261 -10.86 -16.59 12.84
N LEU A 262 -10.97 -17.70 12.12
CA LEU A 262 -12.24 -18.42 11.97
C LEU A 262 -12.74 -18.94 13.32
N LYS A 263 -11.84 -19.55 14.10
CA LYS A 263 -12.16 -20.07 15.43
C LYS A 263 -12.60 -19.00 16.42
N ALA A 264 -11.89 -17.86 16.46
CA ALA A 264 -12.19 -16.76 17.39
C ALA A 264 -13.56 -16.12 17.13
N ARG A 265 -14.05 -16.17 15.90
CA ARG A 265 -15.35 -15.60 15.48
C ARG A 265 -16.44 -16.63 15.31
N ASP A 266 -16.17 -17.90 15.64
CA ASP A 266 -17.10 -19.02 15.43
C ASP A 266 -17.66 -19.06 13.99
N LEU A 267 -16.79 -18.82 13.01
CA LEU A 267 -17.16 -18.80 11.61
C LEU A 267 -16.99 -20.17 10.98
N PRO A 268 -17.93 -20.57 10.10
CA PRO A 268 -17.79 -21.79 9.32
C PRO A 268 -16.62 -21.68 8.35
N GLU A 269 -16.05 -22.84 7.98
CA GLU A 269 -14.93 -22.89 7.01
C GLU A 269 -15.30 -22.31 5.64
N GLU A 270 -16.57 -22.34 5.27
CA GLU A 270 -17.11 -21.78 4.01
C GLU A 270 -17.70 -20.36 4.20
N CYS A 271 -17.06 -19.52 5.00
CA CYS A 271 -17.48 -18.12 5.16
C CYS A 271 -16.88 -17.22 4.05
N SER A 272 -17.33 -15.96 4.00
CA SER A 272 -16.83 -14.96 3.02
C SER A 272 -15.31 -14.78 3.07
N ASP A 273 -14.72 -14.81 4.26
CA ASP A 273 -13.29 -14.65 4.43
C ASP A 273 -12.50 -15.76 3.73
N THR A 274 -12.94 -17.02 3.89
CA THR A 274 -12.29 -18.16 3.24
C THR A 274 -12.42 -18.09 1.73
N VAL A 275 -13.56 -17.63 1.20
CA VAL A 275 -13.73 -17.38 -0.24
C VAL A 275 -12.74 -16.33 -0.73
N HIS A 276 -12.58 -15.25 0.02
CA HIS A 276 -11.65 -14.19 -0.31
C HIS A 276 -10.17 -14.65 -0.24
N TRP A 277 -9.79 -15.42 0.77
CA TRP A 277 -8.44 -15.99 0.87
C TRP A 277 -8.13 -16.95 -0.28
N ARG A 278 -9.08 -17.77 -0.69
CA ARG A 278 -8.93 -18.66 -1.86
C ARG A 278 -8.76 -17.87 -3.15
N ASP A 279 -9.50 -16.76 -3.32
CA ASP A 279 -9.35 -15.87 -4.47
C ASP A 279 -7.97 -15.21 -4.48
N ALA A 280 -7.47 -14.75 -3.33
CA ALA A 280 -6.13 -14.18 -3.20
C ALA A 280 -5.03 -15.22 -3.51
N ASP A 281 -5.16 -16.44 -2.99
CA ASP A 281 -4.22 -17.53 -3.26
C ASP A 281 -4.22 -17.91 -4.76
N HIS A 282 -5.40 -18.00 -5.36
CA HIS A 282 -5.54 -18.28 -6.81
C HIS A 282 -4.94 -17.15 -7.67
N ARG A 283 -5.18 -15.89 -7.31
CA ARG A 283 -4.57 -14.74 -8.00
C ARG A 283 -3.05 -14.78 -7.92
N ARG A 284 -2.48 -15.14 -6.78
CA ARG A 284 -1.04 -15.32 -6.60
C ARG A 284 -0.49 -16.39 -7.55
N GLU A 285 -1.14 -17.56 -7.64
CA GLU A 285 -0.74 -18.65 -8.54
C GLU A 285 -0.81 -18.22 -10.02
N LEU A 286 -1.89 -17.53 -10.38
CA LEU A 286 -2.07 -16.98 -11.72
C LEU A 286 -1.00 -15.93 -12.06
N MET A 287 -0.66 -15.06 -11.15
CA MET A 287 0.40 -14.06 -11.37
C MET A 287 1.76 -14.71 -11.55
N GLN A 288 2.07 -15.77 -10.80
CA GLN A 288 3.30 -16.54 -10.99
C GLN A 288 3.36 -17.17 -12.40
N GLU A 289 2.27 -17.82 -12.82
CA GLU A 289 2.17 -18.44 -14.16
C GLU A 289 2.37 -17.39 -15.27
N LEU A 290 1.66 -16.26 -15.18
CA LEU A 290 1.76 -15.18 -16.17
C LEU A 290 3.15 -14.52 -16.17
N LEU A 291 3.77 -14.38 -15.01
CA LEU A 291 5.14 -13.87 -14.90
C LEU A 291 6.14 -14.82 -15.56
N ASP A 292 6.02 -16.12 -15.35
CA ASP A 292 6.89 -17.13 -15.94
C ASP A 292 6.76 -17.19 -17.49
N GLU A 293 5.55 -16.93 -17.99
CA GLU A 293 5.34 -16.75 -19.43
C GLU A 293 6.04 -15.48 -19.95
N ALA A 294 5.87 -14.36 -19.27
CA ALA A 294 6.39 -13.05 -19.68
C ALA A 294 7.93 -12.94 -19.58
N ARG A 295 8.56 -13.65 -18.65
CA ARG A 295 10.04 -13.74 -18.52
C ARG A 295 10.75 -14.14 -19.80
N LYS A 296 10.10 -14.91 -20.66
CA LYS A 296 10.69 -15.39 -21.93
C LYS A 296 10.86 -14.27 -22.95
N ASN A 297 10.04 -13.23 -22.88
CA ASN A 297 10.10 -12.04 -23.71
C ASN A 297 9.47 -10.85 -22.97
N PRO A 298 10.22 -10.21 -22.05
CA PRO A 298 9.67 -9.15 -21.20
C PRO A 298 9.45 -7.88 -22.01
N THR A 299 8.19 -7.46 -22.07
CA THR A 299 7.77 -6.24 -22.77
C THR A 299 6.77 -5.47 -21.93
N LEU A 300 6.60 -4.19 -22.22
CA LEU A 300 5.55 -3.37 -21.62
C LEU A 300 4.16 -3.99 -21.83
N GLU A 301 3.90 -4.52 -23.01
CA GLU A 301 2.61 -5.17 -23.30
C GLU A 301 2.46 -6.50 -22.53
N GLY A 302 3.54 -7.24 -22.32
CA GLY A 302 3.56 -8.44 -21.47
C GLY A 302 3.21 -8.12 -20.03
N LEU A 303 3.82 -7.07 -19.44
CA LEU A 303 3.48 -6.61 -18.12
C LEU A 303 2.02 -6.12 -18.01
N ARG A 304 1.57 -5.37 -19.01
CA ARG A 304 0.20 -4.91 -19.09
C ARG A 304 -0.80 -6.05 -19.11
N ARG A 305 -0.51 -7.11 -19.88
CA ARG A 305 -1.34 -8.32 -19.92
C ARG A 305 -1.46 -8.99 -18.55
N ILE A 306 -0.40 -9.00 -17.74
CA ILE A 306 -0.44 -9.56 -16.40
C ILE A 306 -1.38 -8.71 -15.53
N ILE A 307 -1.10 -7.41 -15.39
CA ILE A 307 -1.78 -6.57 -14.43
C ILE A 307 -3.25 -6.30 -14.79
N GLN A 308 -3.60 -6.41 -16.07
CA GLN A 308 -4.98 -6.26 -16.57
C GLN A 308 -5.64 -7.59 -16.89
N PHE A 309 -5.04 -8.73 -16.50
CA PHE A 309 -5.51 -10.04 -16.88
C PHE A 309 -6.90 -10.34 -16.32
N ARG A 310 -7.77 -10.82 -17.22
CA ARG A 310 -9.11 -11.35 -16.91
C ARG A 310 -9.44 -12.45 -17.90
N ASP A 311 -9.71 -13.63 -17.40
CA ASP A 311 -10.16 -14.78 -18.19
C ASP A 311 -11.23 -15.56 -17.40
N PRO A 312 -12.40 -15.83 -17.95
CA PRO A 312 -13.48 -16.51 -17.24
C PRO A 312 -13.11 -17.92 -16.73
N LYS A 313 -12.11 -18.56 -17.32
CA LYS A 313 -11.69 -19.93 -16.98
C LYS A 313 -10.42 -19.97 -16.12
N ARG A 314 -9.47 -19.08 -16.41
CA ARG A 314 -8.17 -19.03 -15.72
C ARG A 314 -8.18 -18.12 -14.48
N GLY A 315 -9.13 -17.20 -14.38
CA GLY A 315 -9.18 -16.24 -13.28
C GLY A 315 -8.81 -14.81 -13.68
N LYS A 316 -8.43 -14.00 -12.70
CA LYS A 316 -8.24 -12.56 -12.87
C LYS A 316 -7.16 -11.98 -11.95
N VAL A 317 -6.49 -10.95 -12.41
CA VAL A 317 -5.61 -10.07 -11.63
C VAL A 317 -6.26 -8.69 -11.47
N CYS A 318 -7.06 -8.27 -12.46
CA CYS A 318 -7.82 -7.02 -12.44
C CYS A 318 -9.30 -7.28 -12.15
N TYR A 319 -9.84 -6.64 -11.15
CA TYR A 319 -11.23 -6.81 -10.69
C TYR A 319 -12.19 -5.78 -11.30
N ASN A 320 -13.45 -6.14 -11.46
CA ASN A 320 -14.50 -5.22 -11.92
C ASN A 320 -15.85 -5.52 -11.26
N GLY A 321 -15.90 -5.54 -9.95
CA GLY A 321 -17.12 -5.77 -9.20
C GLY A 321 -17.48 -7.24 -9.05
N GLU A 322 -16.52 -8.06 -8.73
CA GLU A 322 -16.72 -9.47 -8.48
C GLU A 322 -17.54 -9.71 -7.22
N ILE A 323 -18.41 -10.67 -7.33
CA ILE A 323 -19.19 -11.17 -6.19
C ILE A 323 -18.41 -12.36 -5.61
N LEU A 324 -17.73 -12.13 -4.51
CA LEU A 324 -16.93 -13.16 -3.84
C LEU A 324 -17.80 -14.09 -2.98
N THR A 325 -18.95 -13.59 -2.50
CA THR A 325 -19.90 -14.40 -1.71
C THR A 325 -21.20 -14.57 -2.47
N PRO A 326 -21.74 -15.80 -2.64
CA PRO A 326 -23.00 -16.01 -3.31
C PRO A 326 -24.12 -15.15 -2.72
N GLY A 327 -24.77 -14.34 -3.58
CA GLY A 327 -25.84 -13.42 -3.17
C GLY A 327 -25.36 -12.12 -2.51
N GLY A 328 -24.06 -11.94 -2.35
CA GLY A 328 -23.47 -10.69 -1.86
C GLY A 328 -23.43 -9.58 -2.93
N PRO A 329 -23.17 -8.33 -2.52
CA PRO A 329 -22.98 -7.26 -3.47
C PRO A 329 -21.64 -7.41 -4.21
N PRO A 330 -21.47 -6.77 -5.38
CA PRO A 330 -20.15 -6.57 -5.99
C PRO A 330 -19.24 -5.82 -5.01
N CYS A 331 -18.10 -6.38 -4.70
CA CYS A 331 -17.30 -5.89 -3.58
C CYS A 331 -15.87 -5.53 -3.96
N ASN A 332 -15.29 -6.12 -4.99
CA ASN A 332 -13.89 -5.88 -5.32
C ASN A 332 -13.73 -5.29 -6.73
N PHE A 333 -13.07 -4.15 -6.81
CA PHE A 333 -12.84 -3.42 -8.06
C PHE A 333 -11.39 -2.96 -8.12
N THR A 334 -10.75 -3.12 -9.26
CA THR A 334 -9.51 -2.41 -9.54
C THR A 334 -9.85 -0.96 -9.82
N LEU A 335 -9.66 -0.11 -8.85
CA LEU A 335 -9.94 1.32 -8.94
C LEU A 335 -8.91 2.05 -9.78
N ARG A 336 -7.67 1.56 -9.75
CA ARG A 336 -6.57 2.15 -10.51
C ARG A 336 -5.56 1.09 -10.91
N THR A 337 -5.12 1.13 -12.15
CA THR A 337 -3.93 0.44 -12.64
C THR A 337 -2.87 1.47 -12.99
N THR A 338 -1.64 1.28 -12.54
CA THR A 338 -0.51 2.17 -12.83
C THR A 338 0.65 1.35 -13.37
N ILE A 339 1.32 1.84 -14.40
CA ILE A 339 2.58 1.29 -14.91
C ILE A 339 3.64 2.39 -14.89
N TRP A 340 4.67 2.18 -14.10
CA TRP A 340 5.80 3.07 -13.93
C TRP A 340 6.89 2.70 -14.93
N LEU A 341 7.26 3.64 -15.78
CA LEU A 341 8.36 3.55 -16.73
C LEU A 341 9.57 4.20 -16.05
N LEU A 342 10.32 3.42 -15.28
CA LEU A 342 11.32 3.94 -14.34
C LEU A 342 12.47 4.67 -15.04
N ARG A 343 12.89 4.19 -16.22
CA ARG A 343 13.90 4.87 -17.03
C ARG A 343 13.41 6.21 -17.59
N GLU A 344 12.11 6.32 -17.85
CA GLU A 344 11.53 7.51 -18.45
C GLU A 344 11.09 8.57 -17.42
N GLY A 345 11.06 8.20 -16.13
CA GLY A 345 10.49 9.05 -15.09
C GLY A 345 9.02 9.36 -15.33
N ARG A 346 8.24 8.39 -15.80
CA ARG A 346 6.84 8.57 -16.22
C ARG A 346 5.97 7.41 -15.74
N ALA A 347 4.71 7.72 -15.39
CA ALA A 347 3.68 6.71 -15.13
C ALA A 347 2.55 6.80 -16.15
N MET A 348 2.22 5.66 -16.71
CA MET A 348 0.98 5.41 -17.43
C MET A 348 -0.06 4.91 -16.43
N TRP A 349 -1.31 5.38 -16.50
CA TRP A 349 -2.31 4.92 -15.57
C TRP A 349 -3.74 4.93 -16.13
N TRP A 350 -4.57 4.14 -15.51
CA TRP A 350 -5.99 3.95 -15.80
C TRP A 350 -6.77 4.05 -14.49
N ALA A 351 -7.98 4.59 -14.53
CA ALA A 351 -8.85 4.71 -13.38
C ALA A 351 -10.24 4.16 -13.67
N LYS A 352 -10.88 3.56 -12.68
CA LYS A 352 -12.27 3.13 -12.79
C LYS A 352 -13.19 4.35 -12.87
N GLU A 353 -14.10 4.32 -13.84
CA GLU A 353 -15.13 5.34 -14.02
C GLU A 353 -16.47 4.68 -14.35
N GLY A 354 -17.48 4.93 -13.53
CA GLY A 354 -18.78 4.32 -13.69
C GLY A 354 -18.70 2.78 -13.71
N ASP A 355 -19.38 2.15 -14.65
CA ASP A 355 -19.43 0.69 -14.78
C ASP A 355 -18.26 0.09 -15.59
N LYS A 356 -17.40 0.93 -16.16
CA LYS A 356 -16.27 0.46 -16.95
C LYS A 356 -15.13 0.02 -16.07
N PRO A 357 -14.43 -1.09 -16.39
CA PRO A 357 -13.22 -1.48 -15.70
C PRO A 357 -12.12 -0.42 -15.86
N SER A 358 -11.20 -0.38 -14.90
CA SER A 358 -10.14 0.65 -14.89
C SER A 358 -9.33 0.67 -16.20
N PHE A 359 -8.97 -0.49 -16.74
CA PHE A 359 -8.12 -0.62 -17.92
C PHE A 359 -8.72 -0.06 -19.23
N GLU A 360 -10.01 0.29 -19.25
CA GLU A 360 -10.66 0.96 -20.40
C GLU A 360 -10.54 2.49 -20.32
N ASN A 361 -10.20 3.05 -19.17
CA ASN A 361 -10.17 4.50 -18.93
C ASN A 361 -8.73 5.00 -18.76
N ARG A 362 -8.01 5.11 -19.87
CA ARG A 362 -6.66 5.68 -19.92
C ARG A 362 -6.68 7.15 -19.52
N LYS A 363 -5.77 7.54 -18.63
CA LYS A 363 -5.55 8.91 -18.16
C LYS A 363 -4.27 9.49 -18.76
N GLU A 364 -4.10 10.80 -18.63
CA GLU A 364 -2.85 11.46 -19.01
C GLU A 364 -1.67 10.94 -18.16
N ASP A 365 -0.52 10.82 -18.80
CA ASP A 365 0.69 10.37 -18.13
C ASP A 365 1.15 11.37 -17.05
N ILE A 366 1.73 10.84 -15.99
CA ILE A 366 2.33 11.67 -14.94
C ILE A 366 3.85 11.61 -15.11
N GLU A 367 4.47 12.79 -15.12
CA GLU A 367 5.93 12.92 -15.11
C GLU A 367 6.46 13.10 -13.68
N PHE A 368 7.54 12.40 -13.34
CA PHE A 368 8.25 12.50 -12.06
C PHE A 368 9.77 12.42 -12.23
N LYS A 369 10.25 13.01 -13.32
CA LYS A 369 11.67 13.07 -13.65
C LYS A 369 12.55 13.70 -12.55
N ASP A 370 11.93 14.55 -11.71
CA ASP A 370 12.63 15.18 -10.59
C ASP A 370 12.90 14.23 -9.40
N VAL A 371 12.31 13.03 -9.41
CA VAL A 371 12.36 12.09 -8.29
C VAL A 371 13.13 10.82 -8.65
N LEU A 372 13.02 10.35 -9.89
CA LEU A 372 13.62 9.12 -10.37
C LEU A 372 14.42 9.36 -11.65
N LEU A 373 15.70 9.10 -11.59
CA LEU A 373 16.55 8.97 -12.77
C LEU A 373 17.18 7.57 -12.76
N TRP A 374 16.49 6.63 -13.36
CA TRP A 374 17.00 5.27 -13.55
C TRP A 374 17.54 5.16 -14.97
N ASP A 375 18.86 4.97 -15.08
CA ASP A 375 19.54 4.73 -16.35
C ASP A 375 19.26 3.34 -16.92
#